data_f9bfca01e8167326b019461f3d5fa2ad
#
_entry.id   f9bfca01e8167326b019461f3d5fa2ad
#
_cell.length_a   1.000
_cell.length_b   1.000
_cell.length_c   1.000
_cell.angle_alpha   90.00
_cell.angle_beta   90.00
_cell.angle_gamma   90.00
#
_symmetry.space_group_name_H-M   'P 1'
#
loop_
_entity.id
_entity.type
_entity.pdbx_description
1 polymer ?
#
loop_
_entity_poly.entity_id
_entity_poly.type
_entity_poly.pdbx_seq_one_letter_code
_entity_poly.pdbx_strand_id
1 'polypeptide(L)'
;DVMSVWKRVRQYAKTSFTSIIHGKATHEETRATSSRALGDNGDGHFLVVLTLADVDYVCDYIRKGGDKEAFLKRFPKESHSVGFDPEQHLIRIGVANQTTMLKSETEEIQRRLKQAILDRDGENAVEQNFQVFDTICGATQERQDSLFGLLKHPLDVDVDPDRRATAVRAGPPRADPGAEPPPQPRAKQAMKHLADLDVGDRQRG
;
A
#
# COMPACT_ATOMS: atom_id res chain seq x y z
N ASP A 1 -2.45 2.18 6.29
CA ASP A 1 -2.44 0.98 7.14
C ASP A 1 -2.95 -0.22 6.33
N VAL A 2 -2.16 -1.30 6.32
CA VAL A 2 -2.43 -2.55 5.57
C VAL A 2 -3.82 -3.13 5.88
N MET A 3 -4.26 -3.06 7.14
CA MET A 3 -5.58 -3.57 7.54
C MET A 3 -6.73 -2.80 6.88
N SER A 4 -6.55 -1.49 6.67
CA SER A 4 -7.52 -0.67 5.95
C SER A 4 -7.62 -1.07 4.49
N VAL A 5 -6.47 -1.35 3.83
CA VAL A 5 -6.43 -1.88 2.46
C VAL A 5 -7.18 -3.21 2.38
N TRP A 6 -6.90 -4.14 3.28
CA TRP A 6 -7.53 -5.46 3.30
C TRP A 6 -9.05 -5.41 3.52
N LYS A 7 -9.51 -4.54 4.43
CA LYS A 7 -10.95 -4.30 4.63
C LYS A 7 -11.60 -3.82 3.34
N ARG A 8 -10.91 -2.99 2.60
CA ARG A 8 -11.42 -2.35 1.39
C ARG A 8 -11.53 -3.32 0.22
N VAL A 9 -10.46 -4.09 -0.06
CA VAL A 9 -10.52 -5.08 -1.16
C VAL A 9 -11.55 -6.18 -0.91
N ARG A 10 -11.78 -6.56 0.35
CA ARG A 10 -12.89 -7.44 0.72
C ARG A 10 -14.25 -6.80 0.44
N GLN A 11 -14.39 -5.51 0.66
CA GLN A 11 -15.61 -4.81 0.32
C GLN A 11 -15.81 -4.76 -1.20
N TYR A 12 -14.76 -4.54 -1.97
CA TYR A 12 -14.82 -4.58 -3.44
C TYR A 12 -15.35 -5.95 -3.91
N ALA A 13 -14.80 -7.05 -3.42
CA ALA A 13 -15.28 -8.38 -3.75
C ALA A 13 -16.79 -8.55 -3.44
N LYS A 14 -17.24 -8.15 -2.24
CA LYS A 14 -18.66 -8.23 -1.83
C LYS A 14 -19.61 -7.41 -2.70
N THR A 15 -19.12 -6.39 -3.36
CA THR A 15 -19.93 -5.47 -4.19
C THR A 15 -19.65 -5.64 -5.68
N SER A 16 -19.02 -6.75 -6.07
CA SER A 16 -18.67 -7.09 -7.47
C SER A 16 -17.79 -6.04 -8.15
N PHE A 17 -16.86 -5.45 -7.39
CA PHE A 17 -15.79 -4.63 -7.94
C PHE A 17 -14.52 -5.43 -8.07
N THR A 18 -13.83 -5.27 -9.18
CA THR A 18 -12.47 -5.80 -9.34
C THR A 18 -11.47 -4.88 -8.64
N SER A 19 -10.58 -5.44 -7.85
CA SER A 19 -9.51 -4.69 -7.19
C SER A 19 -8.34 -4.46 -8.15
N ILE A 20 -8.09 -3.22 -8.56
CA ILE A 20 -6.84 -2.83 -9.23
C ILE A 20 -5.84 -2.47 -8.13
N ILE A 21 -4.77 -3.22 -8.01
CA ILE A 21 -3.80 -3.09 -6.92
C ILE A 21 -2.49 -2.51 -7.47
N HIS A 22 -2.17 -1.27 -7.08
CA HIS A 22 -0.87 -0.68 -7.38
C HIS A 22 0.20 -1.26 -6.47
N GLY A 23 1.11 -2.04 -7.02
CA GLY A 23 2.16 -2.71 -6.27
C GLY A 23 2.93 -3.74 -7.08
N LYS A 24 3.95 -4.31 -6.45
CA LYS A 24 4.73 -5.40 -7.05
C LYS A 24 4.05 -6.74 -6.76
N ALA A 25 3.62 -7.48 -7.79
CA ALA A 25 2.86 -8.73 -7.66
C ALA A 25 3.56 -9.79 -6.78
N THR A 26 4.89 -9.82 -6.78
CA THR A 26 5.70 -10.75 -5.98
C THR A 26 5.92 -10.30 -4.53
N HIS A 27 5.53 -9.07 -4.16
CA HIS A 27 5.69 -8.56 -2.79
C HIS A 27 4.67 -9.19 -1.86
N GLU A 28 5.07 -9.54 -0.63
CA GLU A 28 4.22 -10.26 0.33
C GLU A 28 2.92 -9.50 0.67
N GLU A 29 3.01 -8.18 0.87
CA GLU A 29 1.83 -7.34 1.13
C GLU A 29 0.85 -7.36 -0.06
N THR A 30 1.36 -7.25 -1.30
CA THR A 30 0.54 -7.31 -2.50
C THR A 30 -0.12 -8.67 -2.65
N ARG A 31 0.61 -9.76 -2.43
CA ARG A 31 0.07 -11.13 -2.45
C ARG A 31 -1.01 -11.33 -1.39
N ALA A 32 -0.77 -10.84 -0.18
CA ALA A 32 -1.76 -10.90 0.90
C ALA A 32 -3.02 -10.07 0.57
N THR A 33 -2.86 -8.91 -0.05
CA THR A 33 -3.96 -8.06 -0.50
C THR A 33 -4.74 -8.72 -1.65
N SER A 34 -4.04 -9.29 -2.64
CA SER A 34 -4.63 -10.05 -3.75
C SER A 34 -5.46 -11.24 -3.26
N SER A 35 -4.94 -12.01 -2.29
CA SER A 35 -5.70 -13.11 -1.68
C SER A 35 -7.00 -12.65 -1.03
N ARG A 36 -7.01 -11.47 -0.41
CA ARG A 36 -8.22 -10.91 0.21
C ARG A 36 -9.19 -10.30 -0.79
N ALA A 37 -8.68 -9.86 -1.94
CA ALA A 37 -9.50 -9.37 -3.03
C ALA A 37 -10.35 -10.46 -3.71
N LEU A 38 -10.02 -11.73 -3.49
CA LEU A 38 -10.87 -12.86 -3.90
C LEU A 38 -12.16 -12.95 -3.06
N GLY A 39 -12.25 -12.24 -1.94
CA GLY A 39 -13.41 -12.31 -1.05
C GLY A 39 -13.48 -13.61 -0.25
N ASP A 40 -14.54 -13.71 0.56
CA ASP A 40 -14.73 -14.88 1.44
C ASP A 40 -15.18 -16.12 0.66
N ASN A 41 -15.80 -15.94 -0.50
CA ASN A 41 -16.30 -17.02 -1.36
C ASN A 41 -15.33 -17.36 -2.51
N GLY A 42 -14.27 -16.59 -2.71
CA GLY A 42 -13.32 -16.79 -3.80
C GLY A 42 -13.81 -16.33 -5.19
N ASP A 43 -14.89 -15.56 -5.23
CA ASP A 43 -15.55 -15.04 -6.46
C ASP A 43 -15.10 -13.61 -6.82
N GLY A 44 -14.29 -12.98 -5.99
CA GLY A 44 -13.69 -11.68 -6.26
C GLY A 44 -12.56 -11.74 -7.29
N HIS A 45 -12.30 -10.61 -7.93
CA HIS A 45 -11.25 -10.50 -8.93
C HIS A 45 -10.27 -9.37 -8.61
N PHE A 46 -9.02 -9.55 -9.05
CA PHE A 46 -7.99 -8.54 -8.94
C PHE A 46 -7.08 -8.50 -10.16
N LEU A 47 -6.49 -7.34 -10.37
CA LEU A 47 -5.39 -7.10 -11.29
C LEU A 47 -4.34 -6.22 -10.61
N VAL A 48 -3.09 -6.69 -10.59
CA VAL A 48 -1.94 -5.93 -10.05
C VAL A 48 -1.28 -5.18 -11.20
N VAL A 49 -1.06 -3.88 -10.99
CA VAL A 49 -0.34 -2.99 -11.90
C VAL A 49 0.87 -2.40 -11.16
N LEU A 50 2.01 -2.33 -11.82
CA LEU A 50 3.24 -1.82 -11.19
C LEU A 50 3.62 -0.44 -11.72
N THR A 51 3.42 -0.18 -12.99
CA THR A 51 3.89 1.04 -13.67
C THR A 51 2.74 1.81 -14.30
N LEU A 52 2.95 3.09 -14.56
CA LEU A 52 2.00 3.91 -15.32
C LEU A 52 1.75 3.34 -16.73
N ALA A 53 2.75 2.69 -17.35
CA ALA A 53 2.59 2.04 -18.64
C ALA A 53 1.62 0.82 -18.58
N ASP A 54 1.62 0.09 -17.46
CA ASP A 54 0.63 -0.97 -17.23
C ASP A 54 -0.78 -0.39 -17.12
N VAL A 55 -0.90 0.73 -16.40
CA VAL A 55 -2.17 1.43 -16.23
C VAL A 55 -2.69 2.00 -17.54
N ASP A 56 -1.83 2.60 -18.37
CA ASP A 56 -2.21 3.12 -19.67
C ASP A 56 -2.77 2.01 -20.57
N TYR A 57 -2.14 0.82 -20.53
CA TYR A 57 -2.62 -0.34 -21.26
C TYR A 57 -4.01 -0.80 -20.76
N VAL A 58 -4.22 -0.83 -19.46
CA VAL A 58 -5.54 -1.12 -18.86
C VAL A 58 -6.57 -0.06 -19.26
N CYS A 59 -6.22 1.22 -19.21
CA CYS A 59 -7.08 2.33 -19.62
C CYS A 59 -7.49 2.25 -21.08
N ASP A 60 -6.55 1.91 -21.97
CA ASP A 60 -6.85 1.72 -23.39
C ASP A 60 -7.81 0.55 -23.61
N TYR A 61 -7.63 -0.55 -22.89
CA TYR A 61 -8.54 -1.68 -22.93
C TYR A 61 -9.95 -1.31 -22.42
N ILE A 62 -10.03 -0.56 -21.32
CA ILE A 62 -11.32 -0.06 -20.78
C ILE A 62 -12.06 0.77 -21.82
N ARG A 63 -11.35 1.65 -22.56
CA ARG A 63 -11.97 2.58 -23.54
C ARG A 63 -12.38 1.91 -24.84
N LYS A 64 -11.55 0.98 -25.34
CA LYS A 64 -11.62 0.49 -26.72
C LYS A 64 -11.95 -0.99 -26.81
N GLY A 65 -11.86 -1.72 -25.68
CA GLY A 65 -11.80 -3.18 -25.72
C GLY A 65 -10.50 -3.67 -26.35
N GLY A 66 -10.43 -4.95 -26.69
CA GLY A 66 -9.27 -5.51 -27.34
C GLY A 66 -9.21 -7.03 -27.27
N ASP A 67 -8.07 -7.59 -27.67
CA ASP A 67 -7.83 -9.02 -27.58
C ASP A 67 -7.56 -9.42 -26.11
N LYS A 68 -8.43 -10.24 -25.58
CA LYS A 68 -8.36 -10.77 -24.22
C LYS A 68 -7.10 -11.58 -23.94
N GLU A 69 -6.68 -12.42 -24.92
CA GLU A 69 -5.48 -13.24 -24.75
C GLU A 69 -4.22 -12.38 -24.74
N ALA A 70 -4.16 -11.36 -25.61
CA ALA A 70 -3.08 -10.39 -25.61
C ALA A 70 -3.03 -9.61 -24.31
N PHE A 71 -4.19 -9.22 -23.75
CA PHE A 71 -4.28 -8.57 -22.45
C PHE A 71 -3.70 -9.46 -21.34
N LEU A 72 -4.12 -10.69 -21.24
CA LEU A 72 -3.64 -11.62 -20.20
C LEU A 72 -2.16 -11.98 -20.37
N LYS A 73 -1.63 -12.02 -21.60
CA LYS A 73 -0.19 -12.22 -21.84
C LYS A 73 0.66 -11.03 -21.41
N ARG A 74 0.10 -9.82 -21.39
CA ARG A 74 0.81 -8.60 -20.97
C ARG A 74 1.13 -8.61 -19.46
N PHE A 75 0.28 -9.26 -18.68
CA PHE A 75 0.44 -9.34 -17.22
C PHE A 75 0.93 -10.72 -16.78
N PRO A 76 1.94 -10.80 -15.88
CA PRO A 76 2.35 -12.07 -15.28
C PRO A 76 1.17 -12.79 -14.62
N LYS A 77 1.21 -14.11 -14.60
CA LYS A 77 0.13 -14.94 -14.05
C LYS A 77 -0.21 -14.60 -12.58
N GLU A 78 0.78 -14.14 -11.83
CA GLU A 78 0.61 -13.71 -10.43
C GLU A 78 -0.05 -12.33 -10.31
N SER A 79 -0.17 -11.59 -11.39
CA SER A 79 -0.74 -10.23 -11.39
C SER A 79 -2.25 -10.21 -11.53
N HIS A 80 -2.91 -11.33 -11.77
CA HIS A 80 -4.38 -11.36 -11.89
C HIS A 80 -4.96 -12.63 -11.25
N SER A 81 -6.23 -12.56 -10.88
CA SER A 81 -6.96 -13.71 -10.33
C SER A 81 -7.19 -14.79 -11.38
N VAL A 82 -7.35 -16.03 -10.93
CA VAL A 82 -7.78 -17.14 -11.78
C VAL A 82 -9.16 -16.81 -12.36
N GLY A 83 -9.33 -17.04 -13.67
CA GLY A 83 -10.58 -16.72 -14.36
C GLY A 83 -10.81 -15.23 -14.59
N PHE A 84 -9.79 -14.38 -14.40
CA PHE A 84 -9.91 -12.96 -14.71
C PHE A 84 -10.22 -12.76 -16.21
N ASP A 85 -11.30 -12.01 -16.44
CA ASP A 85 -11.77 -11.65 -17.78
C ASP A 85 -11.82 -10.13 -17.91
N PRO A 86 -10.93 -9.50 -18.69
CA PRO A 86 -10.87 -8.05 -18.78
C PRO A 86 -12.18 -7.42 -19.32
N GLU A 87 -12.94 -8.13 -20.16
CA GLU A 87 -14.21 -7.61 -20.67
C GLU A 87 -15.28 -7.49 -19.60
N GLN A 88 -15.31 -8.43 -18.64
CA GLN A 88 -16.29 -8.47 -17.58
C GLN A 88 -15.81 -7.76 -16.30
N HIS A 89 -14.53 -7.98 -15.96
CA HIS A 89 -14.02 -7.56 -14.67
C HIS A 89 -13.42 -6.15 -14.65
N LEU A 90 -13.26 -5.48 -15.81
CA LEU A 90 -12.89 -4.07 -15.87
C LEU A 90 -14.10 -3.12 -15.97
N ILE A 91 -15.34 -3.63 -15.87
CA ILE A 91 -16.54 -2.80 -15.85
C ILE A 91 -16.62 -1.96 -14.57
N ARG A 92 -16.44 -2.61 -13.42
CA ARG A 92 -16.48 -1.98 -12.09
C ARG A 92 -15.17 -2.22 -11.38
N ILE A 93 -14.44 -1.16 -11.11
CA ILE A 93 -13.10 -1.25 -10.53
C ILE A 93 -12.95 -0.42 -9.26
N GLY A 94 -12.24 -0.98 -8.31
CA GLY A 94 -11.82 -0.30 -7.10
C GLY A 94 -10.31 -0.28 -7.00
N VAL A 95 -9.71 0.87 -6.68
CA VAL A 95 -8.25 0.99 -6.61
C VAL A 95 -7.77 0.80 -5.17
N ALA A 96 -6.74 -0.02 -5.02
CA ALA A 96 -5.98 -0.21 -3.79
C ALA A 96 -4.48 -0.13 -4.09
N ASN A 97 -3.64 -0.02 -3.07
CA ASN A 97 -2.19 0.06 -3.26
C ASN A 97 -1.45 -0.71 -2.16
N GLN A 98 -0.25 -1.15 -2.49
CA GLN A 98 0.76 -1.55 -1.53
C GLN A 98 1.18 -0.31 -0.74
N THR A 99 1.21 -0.39 0.59
CA THR A 99 1.36 0.79 1.47
C THR A 99 2.70 1.52 1.34
N THR A 100 3.69 0.87 0.72
CA THR A 100 5.03 1.43 0.46
C THR A 100 5.19 2.08 -0.92
N MET A 101 4.13 2.11 -1.75
CA MET A 101 4.17 2.77 -3.06
C MET A 101 4.14 4.30 -2.90
N LEU A 102 4.62 5.01 -3.93
CA LEU A 102 4.59 6.47 -3.97
C LEU A 102 3.14 6.97 -4.05
N LYS A 103 2.78 7.90 -3.18
CA LYS A 103 1.43 8.47 -3.13
C LYS A 103 1.08 9.16 -4.45
N SER A 104 1.98 10.01 -4.95
CA SER A 104 1.77 10.74 -6.20
C SER A 104 1.54 9.81 -7.40
N GLU A 105 2.25 8.68 -7.45
CA GLU A 105 2.06 7.69 -8.51
C GLU A 105 0.71 6.96 -8.37
N THR A 106 0.33 6.60 -7.13
CA THR A 106 -0.98 6.01 -6.87
C THR A 106 -2.12 6.96 -7.22
N GLU A 107 -2.01 8.24 -6.89
CA GLU A 107 -3.01 9.26 -7.24
C GLU A 107 -3.12 9.44 -8.76
N GLU A 108 -2.00 9.42 -9.48
CA GLU A 108 -2.01 9.48 -10.95
C GLU A 108 -2.65 8.24 -11.57
N ILE A 109 -2.40 7.05 -11.04
CA ILE A 109 -3.06 5.81 -11.43
C ILE A 109 -4.58 5.92 -11.24
N GLN A 110 -5.01 6.39 -10.10
CA GLN A 110 -6.43 6.60 -9.78
C GLN A 110 -7.07 7.57 -10.76
N ARG A 111 -6.40 8.68 -11.05
CA ARG A 111 -6.87 9.69 -11.98
C ARG A 111 -7.04 9.12 -13.41
N ARG A 112 -6.05 8.36 -13.91
CA ARG A 112 -6.10 7.75 -15.25
C ARG A 112 -7.20 6.71 -15.37
N LEU A 113 -7.34 5.83 -14.38
CA LEU A 113 -8.38 4.80 -14.36
C LEU A 113 -9.78 5.44 -14.25
N LYS A 114 -9.96 6.45 -13.40
CA LYS A 114 -11.21 7.20 -13.31
C LYS A 114 -11.57 7.84 -14.65
N GLN A 115 -10.59 8.45 -15.33
CA GLN A 115 -10.81 9.06 -16.63
C GLN A 115 -11.19 8.00 -17.69
N ALA A 116 -10.58 6.82 -17.68
CA ALA A 116 -10.93 5.75 -18.61
C ALA A 116 -12.37 5.25 -18.40
N ILE A 117 -12.84 5.13 -17.17
CA ILE A 117 -14.23 4.78 -16.88
C ILE A 117 -15.17 5.92 -17.31
N LEU A 118 -14.80 7.18 -17.05
CA LEU A 118 -15.54 8.35 -17.51
C LEU A 118 -15.70 8.39 -19.03
N ASP A 119 -14.60 8.13 -19.74
CA ASP A 119 -14.57 8.12 -21.22
C ASP A 119 -15.45 7.00 -21.80
N ARG A 120 -15.55 5.86 -21.12
CA ARG A 120 -16.36 4.72 -21.55
C ARG A 120 -17.83 4.87 -21.19
N ASP A 121 -18.13 5.26 -19.95
CA ASP A 121 -19.46 5.13 -19.34
C ASP A 121 -20.18 6.49 -19.14
N GLY A 122 -19.43 7.62 -19.22
CA GLY A 122 -19.95 8.95 -18.92
C GLY A 122 -20.02 9.28 -17.42
N GLU A 123 -20.29 10.54 -17.10
CA GLU A 123 -20.24 11.08 -15.71
C GLU A 123 -21.17 10.36 -14.74
N ASN A 124 -22.39 10.02 -15.19
CA ASN A 124 -23.40 9.42 -14.33
C ASN A 124 -23.06 7.99 -13.86
N ALA A 125 -22.19 7.29 -14.59
CA ALA A 125 -21.83 5.91 -14.28
C ALA A 125 -20.50 5.81 -13.49
N VAL A 126 -19.69 6.86 -13.46
CA VAL A 126 -18.38 6.85 -12.75
C VAL A 126 -18.55 6.52 -11.27
N GLU A 127 -19.50 7.13 -10.57
CA GLU A 127 -19.73 6.87 -9.15
C GLU A 127 -20.15 5.41 -8.86
N GLN A 128 -20.80 4.76 -9.83
CA GLN A 128 -21.24 3.38 -9.71
C GLN A 128 -20.16 2.38 -10.11
N ASN A 129 -19.25 2.77 -11.01
CA ASN A 129 -18.27 1.86 -11.63
C ASN A 129 -16.84 2.09 -11.16
N PHE A 130 -16.57 3.16 -10.41
CA PHE A 130 -15.24 3.49 -9.92
C PHE A 130 -15.24 3.80 -8.43
N GLN A 131 -14.37 3.14 -7.68
CA GLN A 131 -14.15 3.42 -6.26
C GLN A 131 -12.66 3.57 -5.95
N VAL A 132 -12.35 4.50 -5.08
CA VAL A 132 -10.99 4.76 -4.61
C VAL A 132 -10.97 5.07 -3.13
N PHE A 133 -9.90 4.67 -2.45
CA PHE A 133 -9.66 5.03 -1.06
C PHE A 133 -8.19 5.39 -0.87
N ASP A 134 -7.95 6.47 -0.17
CA ASP A 134 -6.60 6.82 0.26
C ASP A 134 -6.14 5.82 1.34
N THR A 135 -5.18 4.98 0.97
CA THR A 135 -4.65 3.91 1.82
C THR A 135 -3.17 4.11 2.15
N ILE A 136 -2.55 5.20 1.68
CA ILE A 136 -1.14 5.47 1.93
C ILE A 136 -0.98 5.90 3.39
N CYS A 137 -0.06 5.22 4.08
CA CYS A 137 0.24 5.52 5.47
C CYS A 137 0.92 6.89 5.59
N GLY A 138 0.45 7.74 6.52
CA GLY A 138 1.04 9.06 6.79
C GLY A 138 2.55 8.99 7.05
N ALA A 139 3.02 7.98 7.79
CA ALA A 139 4.45 7.79 8.05
C ALA A 139 5.27 7.49 6.76
N THR A 140 4.68 6.81 5.78
CA THR A 140 5.31 6.58 4.47
C THR A 140 5.37 7.90 3.69
N GLN A 141 4.30 8.70 3.73
CA GLN A 141 4.27 10.00 3.09
C GLN A 141 5.31 10.96 3.69
N GLU A 142 5.40 11.05 5.01
CA GLU A 142 6.38 11.90 5.70
C GLU A 142 7.82 11.54 5.32
N ARG A 143 8.14 10.25 5.21
CA ARG A 143 9.46 9.79 4.78
C ARG A 143 9.76 10.15 3.32
N GLN A 144 8.79 10.04 2.44
CA GLN A 144 8.92 10.42 1.04
C GLN A 144 9.09 11.93 0.90
N ASP A 145 8.29 12.72 1.61
CA ASP A 145 8.36 14.17 1.61
C ASP A 145 9.71 14.69 2.16
N SER A 146 10.22 14.04 3.21
CA SER A 146 11.53 14.34 3.77
C SER A 146 12.66 14.07 2.77
N LEU A 147 12.59 12.95 2.04
CA LEU A 147 13.56 12.61 1.01
C LEU A 147 13.50 13.61 -0.15
N PHE A 148 12.31 13.97 -0.63
CA PHE A 148 12.14 14.98 -1.68
C PHE A 148 12.59 16.37 -1.21
N GLY A 149 12.40 16.69 0.07
CA GLY A 149 12.93 17.90 0.69
C GLY A 149 14.45 17.96 0.61
N LEU A 150 15.13 16.87 0.96
CA LEU A 150 16.60 16.77 0.87
C LEU A 150 17.11 16.90 -0.57
N LEU A 151 16.41 16.31 -1.55
CA LEU A 151 16.80 16.39 -2.96
C LEU A 151 16.59 17.77 -3.58
N LYS A 152 15.74 18.61 -3.01
CA LYS A 152 15.51 20.01 -3.47
C LYS A 152 16.55 20.99 -2.95
N HIS A 153 17.29 20.67 -1.89
CA HIS A 153 18.42 21.45 -1.46
C HIS A 153 19.66 20.97 -2.24
N PRO A 154 20.34 21.88 -2.98
CA PRO A 154 21.64 21.54 -3.54
C PRO A 154 22.52 21.14 -2.35
N LEU A 155 22.97 19.88 -2.34
CA LEU A 155 24.02 19.46 -1.44
C LEU A 155 25.27 20.22 -1.90
N ASP A 156 25.63 21.30 -1.22
CA ASP A 156 26.98 21.83 -1.23
C ASP A 156 27.88 20.77 -0.58
N VAL A 157 28.13 19.71 -1.33
CA VAL A 157 29.20 18.77 -1.01
C VAL A 157 30.46 19.40 -1.58
N ASP A 158 31.17 20.15 -0.76
CA ASP A 158 32.60 20.42 -0.99
C ASP A 158 33.32 19.06 -1.02
N VAL A 159 33.35 18.45 -2.19
CA VAL A 159 34.15 17.27 -2.44
C VAL A 159 35.60 17.76 -2.54
N ASP A 160 36.28 17.77 -1.42
CA ASP A 160 37.74 17.90 -1.40
C ASP A 160 38.33 16.69 -2.15
N PRO A 161 38.89 16.87 -3.36
CA PRO A 161 39.37 15.76 -4.18
C PRO A 161 40.57 15.02 -3.55
N ASP A 162 41.19 15.56 -2.51
CA ASP A 162 42.35 14.96 -1.82
C ASP A 162 42.00 14.18 -0.53
N ARG A 163 40.73 14.21 -0.09
CA ARG A 163 40.31 13.37 1.02
C ARG A 163 39.96 11.96 0.55
N ARG A 164 40.94 11.04 0.68
CA ARG A 164 40.64 9.60 0.70
C ARG A 164 39.52 9.36 1.71
N ALA A 165 38.43 8.72 1.26
CA ALA A 165 37.28 8.40 2.08
C ALA A 165 37.70 7.54 3.29
N THR A 166 37.98 8.19 4.40
CA THR A 166 37.95 7.52 5.70
C THR A 166 36.51 7.44 6.11
N ALA A 167 35.98 6.23 6.17
CA ALA A 167 34.63 5.95 6.67
C ALA A 167 34.50 6.58 8.07
N VAL A 168 33.83 7.72 8.16
CA VAL A 168 33.41 8.30 9.43
C VAL A 168 32.31 7.38 9.96
N ARG A 169 32.67 6.47 10.85
CA ARG A 169 31.71 5.87 11.75
C ARG A 169 31.16 7.03 12.59
N ALA A 170 29.93 7.46 12.27
CA ALA A 170 29.15 8.29 13.18
C ALA A 170 28.95 7.46 14.45
N GLY A 171 29.74 7.78 15.48
CA GLY A 171 29.48 7.29 16.82
C GLY A 171 28.14 7.84 17.30
N PRO A 172 27.46 7.16 18.23
CA PRO A 172 26.23 7.67 18.81
C PRO A 172 26.50 9.06 19.40
N PRO A 173 25.53 10.00 19.32
CA PRO A 173 25.69 11.33 19.88
C PRO A 173 26.10 11.23 21.35
N ARG A 174 27.14 11.95 21.75
CA ARG A 174 27.54 12.03 23.15
C ARG A 174 26.38 12.55 23.96
N ALA A 175 25.97 11.78 24.95
CA ALA A 175 24.99 12.23 25.93
C ALA A 175 25.47 13.54 26.60
N ASP A 176 24.63 14.53 26.62
CA ASP A 176 24.83 15.78 27.36
C ASP A 176 24.91 15.42 28.85
N PRO A 177 26.01 15.76 29.58
CA PRO A 177 26.14 15.41 31.00
C PRO A 177 25.15 16.10 31.94
N GLY A 178 24.27 16.97 31.40
CA GLY A 178 23.22 17.68 32.11
C GLY A 178 21.78 17.27 31.82
N ALA A 179 21.54 16.32 30.93
CA ALA A 179 20.19 15.92 30.59
C ALA A 179 19.62 14.91 31.63
N GLU A 180 18.52 15.27 32.28
CA GLU A 180 17.76 14.34 33.09
C GLU A 180 17.27 13.15 32.24
N PRO A 181 17.36 11.91 32.77
CA PRO A 181 16.88 10.76 32.07
C PRO A 181 15.36 10.84 31.84
N PRO A 182 14.87 10.43 30.67
CA PRO A 182 13.44 10.44 30.41
C PRO A 182 12.69 9.54 31.38
N PRO A 183 11.46 9.90 31.79
CA PRO A 183 10.67 9.12 32.72
C PRO A 183 10.42 7.73 32.19
N GLN A 184 10.71 6.72 33.00
CA GLN A 184 10.51 5.31 32.60
C GLN A 184 9.01 5.02 32.37
N PRO A 185 8.65 4.28 31.34
CA PRO A 185 7.25 3.94 31.07
C PRO A 185 6.66 3.10 32.24
N ARG A 186 5.45 3.47 32.64
CA ARG A 186 4.68 2.89 33.78
C ARG A 186 4.35 1.38 33.66
N ALA A 187 4.94 0.65 32.74
CA ALA A 187 4.64 -0.78 32.52
C ALA A 187 5.15 -1.73 33.61
N LYS A 188 6.02 -1.29 34.52
CA LYS A 188 6.55 -2.16 35.62
C LYS A 188 5.73 -2.18 36.90
N GLN A 189 4.72 -1.32 37.04
CA GLN A 189 3.85 -1.34 38.23
C GLN A 189 2.64 -2.26 38.11
N ALA A 190 2.23 -2.64 36.89
CA ALA A 190 1.08 -3.55 36.70
C ALA A 190 1.41 -5.03 36.97
N MET A 191 2.67 -5.43 36.87
CA MET A 191 3.04 -6.84 37.12
C MET A 191 3.23 -7.18 38.59
N LYS A 192 3.43 -6.19 39.47
CA LYS A 192 3.57 -6.46 40.90
C LYS A 192 2.24 -6.66 41.61
N HIS A 193 1.14 -6.17 41.02
CA HIS A 193 -0.21 -6.30 41.57
C HIS A 193 -0.91 -7.61 41.24
N LEU A 194 -0.42 -8.31 40.16
CA LEU A 194 -0.94 -9.63 39.78
C LEU A 194 -0.28 -10.78 40.54
N ALA A 195 0.91 -10.58 41.10
CA ALA A 195 1.60 -11.60 41.88
C ALA A 195 1.06 -11.73 43.32
N ASP A 196 0.42 -10.69 43.86
CA ASP A 196 -0.12 -10.68 45.23
C ASP A 196 -1.56 -11.20 45.32
N LEU A 197 -2.22 -11.52 44.21
CA LEU A 197 -3.59 -12.05 44.17
C LEU A 197 -3.69 -13.57 44.12
N ASP A 198 -2.57 -14.29 43.89
CA ASP A 198 -2.58 -15.75 43.71
C ASP A 198 -2.13 -16.55 44.96
N VAL A 199 -2.03 -15.93 46.11
CA VAL A 199 -1.62 -16.58 47.35
C VAL A 199 -2.78 -16.70 48.38
N GLY A 200 -3.99 -16.22 48.06
CA GLY A 200 -5.11 -16.11 49.02
C GLY A 200 -6.13 -17.29 49.04
N ASP A 201 -6.08 -18.27 48.13
CA ASP A 201 -7.20 -19.25 47.99
C ASP A 201 -6.81 -20.72 48.09
N ARG A 202 -5.82 -21.07 48.92
CA ARG A 202 -5.54 -22.47 49.28
C ARG A 202 -5.46 -22.70 50.77
N GLN A 203 -6.44 -22.23 51.54
CA GLN A 203 -6.73 -22.78 52.87
C GLN A 203 -8.16 -22.47 53.26
N ARG A 204 -9.10 -23.33 52.79
CA ARG A 204 -10.34 -23.76 53.48
C ARG A 204 -11.06 -24.82 52.65
N GLY A 205 -11.11 -26.01 53.19
CA GLY A 205 -12.03 -27.10 52.79
C GLY A 205 -11.31 -28.35 52.44
#